data_d047a0b5d28eefd473162aa8d8e9799e
#
_entry.id   d047a0b5d28eefd473162aa8d8e9799e
#
_cell.length_a   1.000
_cell.length_b   1.000
_cell.length_c   1.000
_cell.angle_alpha   90.00
_cell.angle_beta   90.00
_cell.angle_gamma   90.00
#
_symmetry.space_group_name_H-M   'P 1'
#
loop_
_entity.id
_entity.type
_entity.pdbx_description
1 polymer ?
#
loop_
_entity_poly.entity_id
_entity_poly.type
_entity_poly.pdbx_seq_one_letter_code
_entity_poly.pdbx_strand_id
1 'polypeptide(L)'
;MTLSRYTIPILLLIILLAFGLRTYNLDKHGIFFDEKASVLVSQGMAMEGNTQKNCFYTKGKVAFTPKEFWADKSLEDYFDAIRRSDIGNSPFYYIILHNWINIFGIKDYSIRFLSVIFSCLTILLLFFFIKEHFKNVKLALLACFLMAIEPFFIAYSQQARNYSLSFFLTLLATHIFLKIVKNEENNLKKNGFYWVYGILSAMCLLSHFLSATVFLAHGLFVLLFVRKTRLWILLPFSLSIGGLAFGYWILFGGGNYTFPSLSHQAKVYYQEAHAIPNVHAGYIDPATFPNVAKKSLPIFTDLFITSNNILSNTVGKKNLILAILISILSVFSLYKYQKTRQNLWIGVVLGINGLGFLLYSTAKFQYLELVNCCLLFCFFMEYWKETTDKRQRKINWFLVILAFLPTLFLVVMTFKNGHTFGLSQRYSGFSFPYSIIIVSLALLQTNVKAKPINYIIWGVFLIQLFFVSMTIKTVLNDESFKYNYRDKARVENPYPLIANELQKMYQTGDTIVYPSYVKTFYEADIYTKNIKKSVLDAQYVNLYFPKDAEYIQTIDEREQNKVILKKRNGQKIEIFDLKGDLFRY
;
A
#
# COMPACT_ATOMS: atom_id res chain seq x y z
N MET A 1 18.50 27.88 -10.89
CA MET A 1 17.65 27.39 -12.00
C MET A 1 16.27 28.02 -11.85
N THR A 2 15.95 29.00 -12.69
CA THR A 2 14.62 29.61 -12.73
C THR A 2 13.59 28.57 -13.19
N LEU A 3 12.42 28.51 -12.53
CA LEU A 3 11.30 27.71 -12.99
C LEU A 3 10.88 28.23 -14.38
N SER A 4 10.80 27.34 -15.36
CA SER A 4 10.21 27.69 -16.66
C SER A 4 8.78 28.20 -16.43
N ARG A 5 8.34 29.18 -17.22
CA ARG A 5 6.97 29.73 -17.18
C ARG A 5 5.87 28.65 -17.16
N TYR A 6 6.13 27.49 -17.75
CA TYR A 6 5.19 26.37 -17.86
C TYR A 6 5.31 25.32 -16.74
N THR A 7 6.29 25.41 -15.85
CA THR A 7 6.51 24.36 -14.84
C THR A 7 5.34 24.24 -13.86
N ILE A 8 4.86 25.37 -13.34
CA ILE A 8 3.75 25.39 -12.38
C ILE A 8 2.44 24.93 -13.05
N PRO A 9 2.03 25.45 -14.22
CA PRO A 9 0.86 24.96 -14.93
C PRO A 9 0.88 23.44 -15.21
N ILE A 10 2.02 22.90 -15.67
CA ILE A 10 2.14 21.46 -15.93
C ILE A 10 2.02 20.66 -14.63
N LEU A 11 2.67 21.09 -13.55
CA LEU A 11 2.55 20.42 -12.25
C LEU A 11 1.10 20.44 -11.75
N LEU A 12 0.40 21.55 -11.87
CA LEU A 12 -1.02 21.66 -11.51
C LEU A 12 -1.89 20.69 -12.33
N LEU A 13 -1.67 20.59 -13.64
CA LEU A 13 -2.38 19.62 -14.48
C LEU A 13 -2.11 18.17 -14.04
N ILE A 14 -0.87 17.83 -13.66
CA ILE A 14 -0.53 16.50 -13.15
C ILE A 14 -1.25 16.25 -11.82
N ILE A 15 -1.29 17.21 -10.91
CA ILE A 15 -2.00 17.07 -9.63
C ILE A 15 -3.51 16.96 -9.84
N LEU A 16 -4.09 17.72 -10.78
CA LEU A 16 -5.52 17.60 -11.13
C LEU A 16 -5.84 16.22 -11.73
N LEU A 17 -5.00 15.71 -12.63
CA LEU A 17 -5.13 14.34 -13.13
C LEU A 17 -5.05 13.32 -12.00
N ALA A 18 -4.05 13.44 -11.14
CA ALA A 18 -3.87 12.56 -9.99
C ALA A 18 -5.08 12.60 -9.05
N PHE A 19 -5.60 13.78 -8.75
CA PHE A 19 -6.78 13.98 -7.91
C PHE A 19 -8.02 13.36 -8.55
N GLY A 20 -8.27 13.62 -9.85
CA GLY A 20 -9.40 13.06 -10.58
C GLY A 20 -9.39 11.52 -10.59
N LEU A 21 -8.24 10.88 -10.87
CA LEU A 21 -8.11 9.42 -10.85
C LEU A 21 -8.35 8.82 -9.45
N ARG A 22 -7.98 9.54 -8.38
CA ARG A 22 -8.09 9.05 -7.00
C ARG A 22 -9.47 9.28 -6.38
N THR A 23 -10.20 10.28 -6.86
CA THR A 23 -11.57 10.57 -6.39
C THR A 23 -12.66 9.92 -7.24
N TYR A 24 -12.32 9.43 -8.43
CA TYR A 24 -13.29 8.77 -9.30
C TYR A 24 -13.85 7.51 -8.65
N ASN A 25 -15.17 7.41 -8.55
CA ASN A 25 -15.89 6.28 -7.93
C ASN A 25 -15.47 5.97 -6.47
N LEU A 26 -15.01 6.95 -5.70
CA LEU A 26 -14.42 6.75 -4.37
C LEU A 26 -15.37 6.09 -3.37
N ASP A 27 -16.68 6.30 -3.49
CA ASP A 27 -17.75 5.77 -2.64
C ASP A 27 -18.64 4.71 -3.33
N LYS A 28 -18.40 4.42 -4.61
CA LYS A 28 -19.21 3.48 -5.38
C LYS A 28 -19.17 2.06 -4.81
N HIS A 29 -18.00 1.65 -4.30
CA HIS A 29 -17.77 0.33 -3.72
C HIS A 29 -17.66 0.45 -2.21
N GLY A 30 -18.36 -0.39 -1.48
CA GLY A 30 -18.39 -0.37 -0.02
C GLY A 30 -17.00 -0.60 0.59
N ILE A 31 -16.84 -0.14 1.83
CA ILE A 31 -15.60 -0.33 2.59
C ILE A 31 -15.40 -1.81 2.93
N PHE A 32 -14.18 -2.32 2.67
CA PHE A 32 -13.85 -3.71 2.98
C PHE A 32 -13.42 -3.88 4.45
N PHE A 33 -13.23 -5.14 4.86
CA PHE A 33 -12.99 -5.53 6.25
C PHE A 33 -11.92 -4.69 6.96
N ASP A 34 -10.74 -4.50 6.35
CA ASP A 34 -9.68 -3.72 6.98
C ASP A 34 -10.02 -2.22 7.10
N GLU A 35 -10.82 -1.66 6.19
CA GLU A 35 -11.30 -0.28 6.29
C GLU A 35 -12.31 -0.15 7.43
N LYS A 36 -13.25 -1.11 7.54
CA LYS A 36 -14.22 -1.18 8.64
C LYS A 36 -13.51 -1.28 9.99
N ALA A 37 -12.48 -2.13 10.08
CA ALA A 37 -11.62 -2.21 11.27
C ALA A 37 -10.97 -0.86 11.59
N SER A 38 -10.41 -0.18 10.58
CA SER A 38 -9.78 1.14 10.79
C SER A 38 -10.76 2.17 11.35
N VAL A 39 -12.00 2.17 10.85
CA VAL A 39 -13.05 3.09 11.31
C VAL A 39 -13.40 2.80 12.77
N LEU A 40 -13.75 1.54 13.12
CA LEU A 40 -14.09 1.17 14.49
C LEU A 40 -12.95 1.47 15.47
N VAL A 41 -11.74 1.04 15.14
CA VAL A 41 -10.55 1.26 15.98
C VAL A 41 -10.27 2.74 16.18
N SER A 42 -10.42 3.57 15.15
CA SER A 42 -10.25 5.02 15.28
C SER A 42 -11.26 5.65 16.24
N GLN A 43 -12.42 5.01 16.46
CA GLN A 43 -13.44 5.44 17.42
C GLN A 43 -13.32 4.73 18.80
N GLY A 44 -12.21 4.05 19.06
CA GLY A 44 -11.96 3.34 20.32
C GLY A 44 -12.80 2.08 20.50
N MET A 45 -13.24 1.46 19.38
CA MET A 45 -14.05 0.25 19.40
C MET A 45 -13.30 -0.90 18.75
N ALA A 46 -13.17 -2.02 19.45
CA ALA A 46 -12.64 -3.23 18.86
C ALA A 46 -13.68 -3.87 17.96
N MET A 47 -13.23 -4.35 16.80
CA MET A 47 -14.06 -5.06 15.82
C MET A 47 -14.15 -6.53 16.23
N GLU A 48 -15.23 -6.91 16.94
CA GLU A 48 -15.26 -8.25 17.49
C GLU A 48 -16.65 -8.74 17.94
N GLY A 49 -16.66 -9.93 18.55
CA GLY A 49 -17.77 -10.54 19.23
C GLY A 49 -17.85 -10.20 20.72
N ASN A 50 -18.40 -11.11 21.50
CA ASN A 50 -18.79 -10.91 22.88
C ASN A 50 -17.65 -11.02 23.92
N THR A 51 -16.40 -11.13 23.50
CA THR A 51 -15.24 -11.25 24.40
C THR A 51 -14.58 -9.90 24.69
N GLN A 52 -15.06 -8.83 24.12
CA GLN A 52 -14.53 -7.49 24.33
C GLN A 52 -14.72 -6.99 25.74
N LYS A 53 -13.70 -6.32 26.27
CA LYS A 53 -13.74 -5.73 27.60
C LYS A 53 -14.68 -4.51 27.61
N ASN A 54 -14.54 -3.55 26.79
CA ASN A 54 -15.32 -2.32 26.77
C ASN A 54 -16.31 -2.27 25.60
N CYS A 55 -16.90 -3.40 25.25
CA CYS A 55 -17.90 -3.50 24.21
C CYS A 55 -19.27 -3.05 24.71
N PHE A 56 -20.02 -2.34 23.87
CA PHE A 56 -21.42 -2.01 24.16
C PHE A 56 -22.29 -3.27 24.36
N TYR A 57 -21.83 -4.40 23.82
CA TYR A 57 -22.43 -5.71 24.02
C TYR A 57 -21.50 -6.61 24.82
N THR A 58 -21.87 -6.97 26.05
CA THR A 58 -21.11 -7.84 26.96
C THR A 58 -21.81 -9.19 27.14
N LYS A 59 -21.05 -10.21 27.55
CA LYS A 59 -21.61 -11.54 27.83
C LYS A 59 -22.73 -11.45 28.87
N GLY A 60 -23.90 -11.99 28.53
CA GLY A 60 -25.09 -11.96 29.41
C GLY A 60 -25.98 -10.73 29.22
N LYS A 61 -25.55 -9.71 28.49
CA LYS A 61 -26.41 -8.58 28.14
C LYS A 61 -27.40 -8.97 27.04
N VAL A 62 -28.68 -8.72 27.27
CA VAL A 62 -29.77 -9.12 26.34
C VAL A 62 -30.02 -8.04 25.29
N ALA A 63 -29.83 -6.77 25.63
CA ALA A 63 -30.08 -5.63 24.76
C ALA A 63 -29.04 -4.53 24.95
N PHE A 64 -28.89 -3.69 23.93
CA PHE A 64 -28.00 -2.53 23.90
C PHE A 64 -28.60 -1.41 23.04
N THR A 65 -27.99 -0.22 23.08
CA THR A 65 -28.46 0.96 22.34
C THR A 65 -27.32 1.65 21.58
N PRO A 66 -27.62 2.49 20.55
CA PRO A 66 -26.62 3.33 19.91
C PRO A 66 -25.92 4.28 20.89
N LYS A 67 -26.64 4.81 21.89
CA LYS A 67 -26.08 5.66 22.94
C LYS A 67 -24.97 4.95 23.74
N GLU A 68 -25.16 3.66 24.05
CA GLU A 68 -24.11 2.84 24.69
C GLU A 68 -22.93 2.58 23.76
N PHE A 69 -23.19 2.35 22.47
CA PHE A 69 -22.16 2.18 21.46
C PHE A 69 -21.26 3.43 21.35
N TRP A 70 -21.85 4.62 21.37
CA TRP A 70 -21.16 5.90 21.27
C TRP A 70 -20.76 6.50 22.62
N ALA A 71 -20.95 5.81 23.74
CA ALA A 71 -20.49 6.27 25.04
C ALA A 71 -19.00 6.67 24.99
N ASP A 72 -18.64 7.66 25.80
CA ASP A 72 -17.28 8.18 25.86
C ASP A 72 -16.25 7.06 26.06
N LYS A 73 -15.17 7.14 25.30
CA LYS A 73 -14.08 6.15 25.30
C LYS A 73 -12.88 6.69 26.08
N SER A 74 -12.37 5.88 26.99
CA SER A 74 -11.12 6.13 27.70
C SER A 74 -9.90 5.85 26.81
N LEU A 75 -8.74 6.32 27.20
CA LEU A 75 -7.48 5.99 26.50
C LEU A 75 -7.23 4.47 26.44
N GLU A 76 -7.61 3.75 27.50
CA GLU A 76 -7.50 2.28 27.54
C GLU A 76 -8.42 1.60 26.52
N ASP A 77 -9.61 2.17 26.26
CA ASP A 77 -10.50 1.64 25.21
C ASP A 77 -9.86 1.76 23.81
N TYR A 78 -9.18 2.87 23.52
CA TYR A 78 -8.43 3.02 22.27
C TYR A 78 -7.28 2.02 22.18
N PHE A 79 -6.54 1.80 23.27
CA PHE A 79 -5.46 0.81 23.30
C PHE A 79 -5.99 -0.61 23.12
N ASP A 80 -7.09 -0.96 23.78
CA ASP A 80 -7.74 -2.27 23.67
C ASP A 80 -8.30 -2.49 22.26
N ALA A 81 -8.92 -1.47 21.65
CA ALA A 81 -9.42 -1.53 20.30
C ALA A 81 -8.32 -1.85 19.28
N ILE A 82 -7.16 -1.18 19.37
CA ILE A 82 -6.02 -1.45 18.49
C ILE A 82 -5.44 -2.84 18.75
N ARG A 83 -5.26 -3.22 20.01
CA ARG A 83 -4.73 -4.52 20.44
C ARG A 83 -5.52 -5.68 19.85
N ARG A 84 -6.86 -5.58 19.84
CA ARG A 84 -7.74 -6.69 19.45
C ARG A 84 -8.09 -6.71 17.98
N SER A 85 -8.06 -5.57 17.31
CA SER A 85 -8.61 -5.47 15.95
C SER A 85 -7.57 -5.23 14.87
N ASP A 86 -6.36 -4.79 15.23
CA ASP A 86 -5.34 -4.46 14.24
C ASP A 86 -3.95 -4.97 14.61
N ILE A 87 -3.59 -6.11 14.07
CA ILE A 87 -2.25 -6.68 14.22
C ILE A 87 -1.19 -5.80 13.55
N GLY A 88 -1.56 -5.08 12.47
CA GLY A 88 -0.68 -4.16 11.75
C GLY A 88 -0.34 -2.90 12.52
N ASN A 89 -1.16 -2.54 13.48
CA ASN A 89 -0.93 -1.57 14.55
C ASN A 89 -0.47 -0.19 14.08
N SER A 90 -1.42 0.70 13.84
CA SER A 90 -1.19 2.01 13.20
C SER A 90 -1.72 3.18 14.06
N PRO A 91 -1.28 3.34 15.33
CA PRO A 91 -1.89 4.30 16.26
C PRO A 91 -1.89 5.73 15.72
N PHE A 92 -0.83 6.16 15.03
CA PHE A 92 -0.77 7.50 14.48
C PHE A 92 -1.81 7.74 13.36
N TYR A 93 -2.04 6.73 12.52
CA TYR A 93 -3.10 6.81 11.50
C TYR A 93 -4.49 6.91 12.15
N TYR A 94 -4.76 6.13 13.21
CA TYR A 94 -6.06 6.15 13.89
C TYR A 94 -6.34 7.47 14.57
N ILE A 95 -5.34 8.13 15.16
CA ILE A 95 -5.49 9.49 15.70
C ILE A 95 -5.90 10.49 14.61
N ILE A 96 -5.27 10.41 13.44
CA ILE A 96 -5.60 11.30 12.31
C ILE A 96 -7.01 10.98 11.80
N LEU A 97 -7.34 9.69 11.60
CA LEU A 97 -8.65 9.26 11.11
C LEU A 97 -9.78 9.61 12.10
N HIS A 98 -9.54 9.49 13.42
CA HIS A 98 -10.48 9.92 14.45
C HIS A 98 -10.85 11.40 14.30
N ASN A 99 -9.84 12.27 14.27
CA ASN A 99 -10.06 13.70 14.11
C ASN A 99 -10.73 14.03 12.76
N TRP A 100 -10.34 13.33 11.69
CA TRP A 100 -10.94 13.48 10.38
C TRP A 100 -12.45 13.14 10.38
N ILE A 101 -12.82 12.01 10.98
CA ILE A 101 -14.22 11.58 11.09
C ILE A 101 -15.04 12.57 11.90
N ASN A 102 -14.49 13.11 12.99
CA ASN A 102 -15.17 14.10 13.82
C ASN A 102 -15.47 15.42 13.08
N ILE A 103 -14.65 15.78 12.08
CA ILE A 103 -14.82 17.02 11.30
C ILE A 103 -15.68 16.76 10.05
N PHE A 104 -15.41 15.68 9.30
CA PHE A 104 -15.95 15.45 7.96
C PHE A 104 -16.95 14.29 7.90
N GLY A 105 -17.19 13.60 9.01
CA GLY A 105 -18.15 12.48 9.10
C GLY A 105 -17.59 11.16 8.59
N ILE A 106 -18.43 10.12 8.68
CA ILE A 106 -18.07 8.71 8.53
C ILE A 106 -18.45 8.11 7.17
N LYS A 107 -18.95 8.89 6.23
CA LYS A 107 -19.32 8.39 4.89
C LYS A 107 -18.11 7.77 4.20
N ASP A 108 -18.31 6.72 3.40
CA ASP A 108 -17.25 5.98 2.68
C ASP A 108 -16.36 6.92 1.86
N TYR A 109 -16.96 7.92 1.18
CA TYR A 109 -16.21 8.98 0.50
C TYR A 109 -15.28 9.73 1.44
N SER A 110 -15.82 10.22 2.58
CA SER A 110 -15.07 11.05 3.53
C SER A 110 -13.85 10.32 4.11
N ILE A 111 -14.04 9.09 4.60
CA ILE A 111 -12.94 8.35 5.25
C ILE A 111 -11.81 7.98 4.28
N ARG A 112 -12.14 7.70 3.00
CA ARG A 112 -11.17 7.43 1.94
C ARG A 112 -10.47 8.68 1.44
N PHE A 113 -11.17 9.83 1.47
CA PHE A 113 -10.63 11.11 0.98
C PHE A 113 -9.38 11.54 1.74
N LEU A 114 -9.24 11.17 3.02
CA LEU A 114 -8.01 11.36 3.78
C LEU A 114 -6.79 10.71 3.09
N SER A 115 -6.95 9.48 2.58
CA SER A 115 -5.89 8.77 1.84
C SER A 115 -5.61 9.41 0.48
N VAL A 116 -6.64 9.96 -0.19
CA VAL A 116 -6.47 10.73 -1.44
C VAL A 116 -5.58 11.95 -1.22
N ILE A 117 -5.82 12.71 -0.14
CA ILE A 117 -5.00 13.89 0.21
C ILE A 117 -3.54 13.48 0.36
N PHE A 118 -3.21 12.47 1.18
CA PHE A 118 -1.82 12.05 1.37
C PHE A 118 -1.19 11.52 0.10
N SER A 119 -1.94 10.83 -0.76
CA SER A 119 -1.43 10.36 -2.05
C SER A 119 -1.10 11.53 -2.99
N CYS A 120 -1.93 12.57 -3.07
CA CYS A 120 -1.65 13.78 -3.85
C CYS A 120 -0.47 14.58 -3.26
N LEU A 121 -0.39 14.70 -1.94
CA LEU A 121 0.75 15.34 -1.26
C LEU A 121 2.06 14.59 -1.51
N THR A 122 2.02 13.25 -1.67
CA THR A 122 3.21 12.46 -2.02
C THR A 122 3.74 12.83 -3.40
N ILE A 123 2.87 13.08 -4.38
CA ILE A 123 3.26 13.52 -5.73
C ILE A 123 3.90 14.92 -5.67
N LEU A 124 3.29 15.82 -4.92
CA LEU A 124 3.83 17.17 -4.73
C LEU A 124 5.19 17.13 -4.02
N LEU A 125 5.33 16.30 -2.99
CA LEU A 125 6.59 16.11 -2.28
C LEU A 125 7.66 15.51 -3.19
N LEU A 126 7.31 14.57 -4.09
CA LEU A 126 8.21 13.98 -5.07
C LEU A 126 8.78 15.06 -6.02
N PHE A 127 7.97 16.03 -6.44
CA PHE A 127 8.44 17.17 -7.22
C PHE A 127 9.54 17.94 -6.49
N PHE A 128 9.30 18.31 -5.23
CA PHE A 128 10.29 19.04 -4.42
C PHE A 128 11.52 18.20 -4.11
N PHE A 129 11.34 16.91 -3.84
CA PHE A 129 12.43 15.96 -3.63
C PHE A 129 13.39 15.94 -4.83
N ILE A 130 12.86 15.74 -6.03
CA ILE A 130 13.67 15.66 -7.25
C ILE A 130 14.29 17.02 -7.58
N LYS A 131 13.52 18.12 -7.47
CA LYS A 131 14.03 19.47 -7.70
C LYS A 131 15.21 19.82 -6.78
N GLU A 132 15.14 19.43 -5.51
CA GLU A 132 16.21 19.71 -4.53
C GLU A 132 17.45 18.83 -4.76
N HIS A 133 17.26 17.52 -4.96
CA HIS A 133 18.35 16.56 -4.93
C HIS A 133 18.96 16.27 -6.31
N PHE A 134 18.19 16.40 -7.39
CA PHE A 134 18.63 16.19 -8.77
C PHE A 134 18.76 17.47 -9.58
N LYS A 135 18.19 18.58 -9.11
CA LYS A 135 18.20 19.88 -9.78
C LYS A 135 17.67 19.84 -11.22
N ASN A 136 16.76 18.90 -11.53
CA ASN A 136 16.22 18.67 -12.85
C ASN A 136 14.68 18.74 -12.81
N VAL A 137 14.12 19.82 -13.37
CA VAL A 137 12.66 20.06 -13.39
C VAL A 137 11.95 19.11 -14.36
N LYS A 138 12.57 18.76 -15.50
CA LYS A 138 11.97 17.82 -16.46
C LYS A 138 11.83 16.43 -15.83
N LEU A 139 12.86 15.99 -15.10
CA LEU A 139 12.83 14.76 -14.32
C LEU A 139 11.72 14.80 -13.27
N ALA A 140 11.58 15.91 -12.55
CA ALA A 140 10.56 16.06 -11.53
C ALA A 140 9.14 15.95 -12.11
N LEU A 141 8.87 16.65 -13.23
CA LEU A 141 7.56 16.60 -13.88
C LEU A 141 7.25 15.21 -14.45
N LEU A 142 8.23 14.54 -15.09
CA LEU A 142 8.05 13.19 -15.61
C LEU A 142 7.75 12.20 -14.47
N ALA A 143 8.53 12.23 -13.40
CA ALA A 143 8.32 11.34 -12.25
C ALA A 143 6.95 11.59 -11.57
N CYS A 144 6.54 12.86 -11.43
CA CYS A 144 5.22 13.19 -10.90
C CYS A 144 4.09 12.68 -11.81
N PHE A 145 4.25 12.80 -13.14
CA PHE A 145 3.28 12.25 -14.10
C PHE A 145 3.17 10.73 -13.97
N LEU A 146 4.31 10.02 -13.95
CA LEU A 146 4.32 8.56 -13.78
C LEU A 146 3.68 8.14 -12.45
N MET A 147 3.97 8.85 -11.35
CA MET A 147 3.35 8.57 -10.05
C MET A 147 1.85 8.88 -10.02
N ALA A 148 1.41 9.88 -10.79
CA ALA A 148 -0.02 10.22 -10.89
C ALA A 148 -0.85 9.08 -11.50
N ILE A 149 -0.28 8.38 -12.49
CA ILE A 149 -0.92 7.27 -13.22
C ILE A 149 -0.47 5.88 -12.75
N GLU A 150 0.33 5.76 -11.70
CA GLU A 150 0.75 4.46 -11.17
C GLU A 150 -0.44 3.74 -10.50
N PRO A 151 -0.84 2.54 -11.00
CA PRO A 151 -2.02 1.83 -10.51
C PRO A 151 -1.97 1.53 -9.01
N PHE A 152 -0.79 1.22 -8.48
CA PHE A 152 -0.58 0.98 -7.06
C PHE A 152 -1.00 2.18 -6.20
N PHE A 153 -0.53 3.39 -6.51
CA PHE A 153 -0.87 4.59 -5.75
C PHE A 153 -2.35 4.97 -5.90
N ILE A 154 -2.96 4.72 -7.06
CA ILE A 154 -4.39 4.92 -7.25
C ILE A 154 -5.17 3.97 -6.35
N ALA A 155 -4.88 2.67 -6.38
CA ALA A 155 -5.57 1.65 -5.59
C ALA A 155 -5.51 1.93 -4.07
N TYR A 156 -4.30 2.22 -3.54
CA TYR A 156 -4.13 2.46 -2.10
C TYR A 156 -4.55 3.87 -1.65
N SER A 157 -4.76 4.80 -2.56
CA SER A 157 -5.39 6.09 -2.23
C SER A 157 -6.91 5.97 -2.05
N GLN A 158 -7.54 4.96 -2.62
CA GLN A 158 -8.97 4.69 -2.51
C GLN A 158 -9.32 3.76 -1.35
N GLN A 159 -8.44 3.62 -0.38
CA GLN A 159 -8.65 2.81 0.81
C GLN A 159 -8.46 3.65 2.08
N ALA A 160 -9.39 3.54 3.02
CA ALA A 160 -9.28 4.18 4.34
C ALA A 160 -8.29 3.41 5.23
N ARG A 161 -7.02 3.37 4.79
CA ARG A 161 -5.91 2.65 5.42
C ARG A 161 -4.67 3.53 5.54
N ASN A 162 -3.76 3.13 6.39
CA ASN A 162 -2.53 3.85 6.73
C ASN A 162 -1.48 3.96 5.60
N TYR A 163 -1.68 3.30 4.45
CA TYR A 163 -0.67 3.18 3.39
C TYR A 163 -0.26 4.54 2.81
N SER A 164 -1.22 5.34 2.32
CA SER A 164 -0.94 6.64 1.69
C SER A 164 -0.22 7.60 2.64
N LEU A 165 -0.62 7.63 3.92
CA LEU A 165 0.06 8.39 4.96
C LEU A 165 1.51 7.90 5.14
N SER A 166 1.71 6.59 5.23
CA SER A 166 3.03 6.00 5.47
C SER A 166 4.00 6.26 4.31
N PHE A 167 3.52 6.21 3.07
CA PHE A 167 4.35 6.52 1.89
C PHE A 167 4.72 8.00 1.84
N PHE A 168 3.80 8.90 2.18
CA PHE A 168 4.08 10.33 2.31
C PHE A 168 5.15 10.60 3.38
N LEU A 169 4.96 10.06 4.58
CA LEU A 169 5.87 10.28 5.71
C LEU A 169 7.27 9.72 5.44
N THR A 170 7.39 8.53 4.85
CA THR A 170 8.70 7.92 4.55
C THR A 170 9.44 8.66 3.44
N LEU A 171 8.74 9.16 2.41
CA LEU A 171 9.36 10.01 1.41
C LEU A 171 9.82 11.34 2.01
N LEU A 172 9.03 11.93 2.93
CA LEU A 172 9.39 13.16 3.65
C LEU A 172 10.61 12.91 4.56
N ALA A 173 10.64 11.80 5.30
CA ALA A 173 11.78 11.41 6.13
C ALA A 173 13.05 11.23 5.28
N THR A 174 12.93 10.60 4.10
CA THR A 174 14.04 10.45 3.16
C THR A 174 14.52 11.81 2.61
N HIS A 175 13.58 12.72 2.34
CA HIS A 175 13.93 14.09 1.91
C HIS A 175 14.72 14.85 2.99
N ILE A 176 14.28 14.80 4.24
CA ILE A 176 14.98 15.41 5.38
C ILE A 176 16.33 14.73 5.64
N PHE A 177 16.40 13.40 5.56
CA PHE A 177 17.66 12.64 5.66
C PHE A 177 18.71 13.11 4.64
N LEU A 178 18.35 13.24 3.38
CA LEU A 178 19.28 13.74 2.35
C LEU A 178 19.68 15.21 2.57
N LYS A 179 18.81 16.04 3.19
CA LYS A 179 19.18 17.40 3.63
C LYS A 179 20.19 17.36 4.78
N ILE A 180 20.02 16.45 5.74
CA ILE A 180 21.01 16.25 6.82
C ILE A 180 22.36 15.87 6.21
N VAL A 181 22.40 14.85 5.34
CA VAL A 181 23.66 14.42 4.68
C VAL A 181 24.31 15.58 3.93
N LYS A 182 23.54 16.34 3.14
CA LYS A 182 24.04 17.52 2.40
C LYS A 182 24.64 18.58 3.32
N ASN A 183 23.96 18.86 4.45
CA ASN A 183 24.44 19.87 5.39
C ASN A 183 25.77 19.42 6.06
N GLU A 184 25.86 18.14 6.45
CA GLU A 184 27.08 17.59 7.04
C GLU A 184 28.25 17.54 6.04
N GLU A 185 28.00 17.18 4.79
CA GLU A 185 29.02 17.22 3.72
C GLU A 185 29.55 18.67 3.50
N ASN A 186 28.69 19.67 3.65
CA ASN A 186 29.04 21.09 3.54
C ASN A 186 29.47 21.75 4.88
N ASN A 187 29.64 20.97 5.95
CA ASN A 187 29.97 21.41 7.30
C ASN A 187 28.99 22.43 7.91
N LEU A 188 27.72 22.39 7.48
CA LEU A 188 26.66 23.25 7.99
C LEU A 188 25.99 22.61 9.23
N LYS A 189 26.14 23.23 10.40
CA LYS A 189 25.59 22.74 11.67
C LYS A 189 24.11 23.07 11.84
N LYS A 190 23.21 22.42 11.08
CA LYS A 190 21.75 22.63 11.15
C LYS A 190 21.07 21.54 11.98
N ASN A 191 21.13 21.66 13.32
CA ASN A 191 20.60 20.64 14.26
C ASN A 191 19.08 20.44 14.14
N GLY A 192 18.30 21.44 13.75
CA GLY A 192 16.85 21.32 13.62
C GLY A 192 16.40 20.20 12.70
N PHE A 193 17.16 19.88 11.65
CA PHE A 193 16.81 18.76 10.77
C PHE A 193 16.89 17.39 11.44
N TYR A 194 17.77 17.21 12.42
CA TYR A 194 17.86 15.98 13.19
C TYR A 194 16.62 15.78 14.08
N TRP A 195 16.12 16.86 14.72
CA TRP A 195 14.88 16.80 15.50
C TRP A 195 13.68 16.49 14.62
N VAL A 196 13.55 17.17 13.48
CA VAL A 196 12.48 16.89 12.51
C VAL A 196 12.55 15.43 12.03
N TYR A 197 13.73 14.93 11.72
CA TYR A 197 13.94 13.54 11.30
C TYR A 197 13.55 12.54 12.40
N GLY A 198 13.89 12.81 13.66
CA GLY A 198 13.50 12.00 14.81
C GLY A 198 11.98 11.94 15.00
N ILE A 199 11.29 13.09 14.93
CA ILE A 199 9.83 13.15 15.00
C ILE A 199 9.19 12.40 13.83
N LEU A 200 9.69 12.60 12.61
CA LEU A 200 9.21 11.87 11.43
C LEU A 200 9.43 10.36 11.57
N SER A 201 10.54 9.92 12.17
CA SER A 201 10.77 8.49 12.40
C SER A 201 9.74 7.89 13.35
N ALA A 202 9.34 8.61 14.41
CA ALA A 202 8.25 8.21 15.29
C ALA A 202 6.91 8.11 14.54
N MET A 203 6.54 9.16 13.79
CA MET A 203 5.32 9.17 13.00
C MET A 203 5.28 8.03 11.96
N CYS A 204 6.39 7.75 11.30
CA CYS A 204 6.50 6.64 10.33
C CYS A 204 6.27 5.28 11.00
N LEU A 205 7.00 4.98 12.08
CA LEU A 205 6.92 3.70 12.79
C LEU A 205 5.53 3.48 13.41
N LEU A 206 4.92 4.52 13.97
CA LEU A 206 3.57 4.49 14.52
C LEU A 206 2.47 4.51 13.46
N SER A 207 2.78 4.81 12.19
CA SER A 207 1.85 4.67 11.07
C SER A 207 1.89 3.30 10.43
N HIS A 208 3.10 2.73 10.25
CA HIS A 208 3.30 1.39 9.69
C HIS A 208 4.71 0.88 10.04
N PHE A 209 4.80 -0.21 10.80
CA PHE A 209 6.09 -0.72 11.28
C PHE A 209 7.06 -1.11 10.15
N LEU A 210 6.57 -1.51 8.94
CA LEU A 210 7.43 -1.77 7.79
C LEU A 210 8.15 -0.51 7.25
N SER A 211 7.78 0.68 7.68
CA SER A 211 8.57 1.90 7.43
C SER A 211 10.00 1.79 7.97
N ALA A 212 10.25 0.90 8.94
CA ALA A 212 11.58 0.56 9.43
C ALA A 212 12.54 0.14 8.31
N THR A 213 12.05 -0.46 7.22
CA THR A 213 12.87 -0.86 6.06
C THR A 213 13.48 0.35 5.35
N VAL A 214 12.78 1.50 5.33
CA VAL A 214 13.30 2.75 4.79
C VAL A 214 14.41 3.31 5.70
N PHE A 215 14.24 3.25 7.02
CA PHE A 215 15.29 3.66 7.95
C PHE A 215 16.50 2.74 7.91
N LEU A 216 16.29 1.44 7.69
CA LEU A 216 17.37 0.49 7.40
C LEU A 216 18.14 0.89 6.14
N ALA A 217 17.46 1.32 5.07
CA ALA A 217 18.10 1.84 3.86
C ALA A 217 18.91 3.12 4.15
N HIS A 218 18.40 4.03 5.00
CA HIS A 218 19.15 5.22 5.43
C HIS A 218 20.42 4.83 6.20
N GLY A 219 20.32 3.87 7.13
CA GLY A 219 21.45 3.35 7.88
C GLY A 219 22.51 2.71 6.95
N LEU A 220 22.07 1.88 6.01
CA LEU A 220 22.95 1.25 5.03
C LEU A 220 23.65 2.29 4.13
N PHE A 221 22.94 3.32 3.72
CA PHE A 221 23.54 4.42 2.96
C PHE A 221 24.64 5.13 3.77
N VAL A 222 24.41 5.42 5.05
CA VAL A 222 25.40 6.04 5.93
C VAL A 222 26.63 5.13 6.08
N LEU A 223 26.40 3.85 6.32
CA LEU A 223 27.45 2.84 6.45
C LEU A 223 28.36 2.78 5.21
N LEU A 224 27.78 2.82 4.03
CA LEU A 224 28.51 2.67 2.77
C LEU A 224 29.19 3.96 2.31
N PHE A 225 28.53 5.13 2.48
CA PHE A 225 28.91 6.34 1.75
C PHE A 225 29.26 7.55 2.60
N VAL A 226 28.95 7.56 3.90
CA VAL A 226 29.14 8.74 4.74
C VAL A 226 30.26 8.49 5.76
N ARG A 227 31.24 9.43 5.83
CA ARG A 227 32.41 9.35 6.73
C ARG A 227 32.45 10.52 7.74
N LYS A 228 31.29 11.15 8.03
CA LYS A 228 31.21 12.29 8.95
C LYS A 228 30.85 11.81 10.35
N THR A 229 31.78 11.89 11.31
CA THR A 229 31.60 11.44 12.70
C THR A 229 30.35 12.04 13.36
N ARG A 230 30.10 13.32 13.12
CA ARG A 230 28.92 13.99 13.68
C ARG A 230 27.62 13.33 13.24
N LEU A 231 27.50 12.94 11.97
CA LEU A 231 26.32 12.25 11.46
C LEU A 231 26.16 10.86 12.11
N TRP A 232 27.27 10.14 12.32
CA TRP A 232 27.28 8.85 12.99
C TRP A 232 26.79 8.90 14.44
N ILE A 233 26.96 10.05 15.13
CA ILE A 233 26.49 10.26 16.49
C ILE A 233 25.03 10.77 16.50
N LEU A 234 24.75 11.83 15.73
CA LEU A 234 23.45 12.51 15.80
C LEU A 234 22.32 11.77 15.11
N LEU A 235 22.59 10.98 14.08
CA LEU A 235 21.54 10.23 13.37
C LEU A 235 20.94 9.10 14.23
N PRO A 236 21.73 8.21 14.90
CA PRO A 236 21.20 7.26 15.86
C PRO A 236 20.46 7.93 17.02
N PHE A 237 21.01 9.03 17.55
CA PHE A 237 20.32 9.82 18.59
C PHE A 237 18.96 10.35 18.10
N SER A 238 18.89 10.84 16.87
CA SER A 238 17.65 11.27 16.26
C SER A 238 16.66 10.10 16.07
N LEU A 239 17.13 8.94 15.56
CA LEU A 239 16.32 7.74 15.41
C LEU A 239 15.86 7.15 16.74
N SER A 240 16.58 7.39 17.85
CA SER A 240 16.14 6.94 19.17
C SER A 240 14.80 7.57 19.60
N ILE A 241 14.45 8.75 19.10
CA ILE A 241 13.13 9.36 19.33
C ILE A 241 12.02 8.45 18.77
N GLY A 242 12.18 8.00 17.52
CA GLY A 242 11.25 7.05 16.90
C GLY A 242 11.27 5.68 17.60
N GLY A 243 12.47 5.20 17.96
CA GLY A 243 12.65 3.95 18.69
C GLY A 243 12.00 3.96 20.08
N LEU A 244 12.13 5.06 20.82
CA LEU A 244 11.49 5.22 22.13
C LEU A 244 9.96 5.34 22.02
N ALA A 245 9.45 6.12 21.05
CA ALA A 245 8.02 6.24 20.83
C ALA A 245 7.39 4.90 20.44
N PHE A 246 8.02 4.17 19.52
CA PHE A 246 7.58 2.84 19.10
C PHE A 246 7.74 1.80 20.22
N GLY A 247 8.86 1.84 20.95
CA GLY A 247 9.11 0.98 22.11
C GLY A 247 8.10 1.18 23.22
N TYR A 248 7.78 2.44 23.58
CA TYR A 248 6.71 2.76 24.52
C TYR A 248 5.36 2.18 24.06
N TRP A 249 5.01 2.36 22.78
CA TRP A 249 3.79 1.80 22.23
C TRP A 249 3.74 0.27 22.32
N ILE A 250 4.84 -0.43 21.99
CA ILE A 250 4.93 -1.89 22.07
C ILE A 250 4.89 -2.41 23.52
N LEU A 251 5.52 -1.71 24.46
CA LEU A 251 5.63 -2.19 25.84
C LEU A 251 4.42 -1.81 26.69
N PHE A 252 3.89 -0.60 26.54
CA PHE A 252 2.91 -0.01 27.45
C PHE A 252 1.59 0.39 26.75
N GLY A 253 1.58 0.50 25.44
CA GLY A 253 0.40 0.85 24.64
C GLY A 253 -0.34 -0.37 24.10
N GLY A 254 -1.16 -0.14 23.08
CA GLY A 254 -1.90 -1.18 22.39
C GLY A 254 -1.05 -2.12 21.52
N GLY A 255 0.25 -1.83 21.35
CA GLY A 255 1.17 -2.62 20.55
C GLY A 255 1.73 -3.89 21.18
N ASN A 256 1.52 -4.09 22.48
CA ASN A 256 2.07 -5.26 23.22
C ASN A 256 1.55 -6.62 22.70
N TYR A 257 0.47 -6.61 21.95
CA TYR A 257 -0.11 -7.78 21.31
C TYR A 257 0.46 -8.07 19.92
N THR A 258 1.05 -7.08 19.24
CA THR A 258 1.49 -7.18 17.83
C THR A 258 2.44 -8.34 17.59
N PHE A 259 3.52 -8.45 18.35
CA PHE A 259 4.53 -9.49 18.12
C PHE A 259 4.04 -10.90 18.50
N PRO A 260 3.36 -11.11 19.64
CA PRO A 260 2.74 -12.40 19.93
C PRO A 260 1.74 -12.84 18.85
N SER A 261 0.91 -11.91 18.35
CA SER A 261 -0.08 -12.20 17.32
C SER A 261 0.56 -12.52 15.98
N LEU A 262 1.55 -11.74 15.54
CA LEU A 262 2.31 -12.03 14.32
C LEU A 262 3.02 -13.39 14.40
N SER A 263 3.57 -13.74 15.57
CA SER A 263 4.19 -15.04 15.79
C SER A 263 3.16 -16.19 15.74
N HIS A 264 1.99 -15.96 16.31
CA HIS A 264 0.89 -16.94 16.24
C HIS A 264 0.41 -17.13 14.81
N GLN A 265 0.13 -16.04 14.08
CA GLN A 265 -0.27 -16.10 12.68
C GLN A 265 0.78 -16.80 11.80
N ALA A 266 2.06 -16.50 12.02
CA ALA A 266 3.12 -17.17 11.27
C ALA A 266 3.08 -18.71 11.47
N LYS A 267 2.79 -19.17 12.69
CA LYS A 267 2.63 -20.61 12.97
C LYS A 267 1.39 -21.21 12.29
N VAL A 268 0.25 -20.52 12.35
CA VAL A 268 -1.00 -20.96 11.70
C VAL A 268 -0.78 -21.06 10.18
N TYR A 269 -0.26 -20.02 9.55
CA TYR A 269 -0.02 -20.03 8.10
C TYR A 269 1.09 -21.02 7.68
N TYR A 270 2.05 -21.30 8.55
CA TYR A 270 3.01 -22.39 8.31
C TYR A 270 2.30 -23.74 8.27
N GLN A 271 1.40 -24.01 9.22
CA GLN A 271 0.62 -25.25 9.25
C GLN A 271 -0.29 -25.39 8.03
N GLU A 272 -1.00 -24.32 7.65
CA GLU A 272 -1.85 -24.30 6.45
C GLU A 272 -1.04 -24.52 5.17
N ALA A 273 0.12 -23.88 5.04
CA ALA A 273 0.99 -24.04 3.87
C ALA A 273 1.46 -25.49 3.68
N HIS A 274 1.67 -26.22 4.77
CA HIS A 274 2.19 -27.59 4.76
C HIS A 274 1.09 -28.67 4.97
N ALA A 275 -0.18 -28.25 5.06
CA ALA A 275 -1.30 -29.19 5.18
C ALA A 275 -1.48 -30.02 3.89
N ILE A 276 -1.99 -31.26 4.06
CA ILE A 276 -2.29 -32.16 2.95
C ILE A 276 -3.76 -32.58 3.06
N PRO A 277 -4.65 -32.17 2.13
CA PRO A 277 -4.40 -31.24 1.02
C PRO A 277 -4.23 -29.79 1.50
N ASN A 278 -3.40 -28.99 0.80
CA ASN A 278 -3.35 -27.55 1.02
C ASN A 278 -4.55 -26.89 0.34
N VAL A 279 -5.57 -26.54 1.11
CA VAL A 279 -6.80 -25.89 0.61
C VAL A 279 -6.58 -24.43 0.20
N HIS A 280 -5.47 -23.83 0.61
CA HIS A 280 -5.07 -22.45 0.29
C HIS A 280 -3.93 -22.38 -0.73
N ALA A 281 -3.69 -23.46 -1.49
CA ALA A 281 -2.62 -23.52 -2.49
C ALA A 281 -2.72 -22.35 -3.50
N GLY A 282 -1.59 -21.71 -3.79
CA GLY A 282 -1.49 -20.51 -4.60
C GLY A 282 -1.66 -19.20 -3.81
N TYR A 283 -2.35 -19.22 -2.67
CA TYR A 283 -2.47 -18.10 -1.75
C TYR A 283 -1.51 -18.22 -0.55
N ILE A 284 -1.46 -19.38 0.08
CA ILE A 284 -0.53 -19.72 1.16
C ILE A 284 0.23 -20.99 0.77
N ASP A 285 1.45 -20.82 0.25
CA ASP A 285 2.31 -21.93 -0.17
C ASP A 285 3.52 -22.07 0.76
N PRO A 286 4.13 -23.26 0.87
CA PRO A 286 5.43 -23.43 1.54
C PRO A 286 6.48 -22.51 0.93
N ALA A 287 7.35 -21.94 1.76
CA ALA A 287 8.41 -21.02 1.32
C ALA A 287 9.59 -21.76 0.65
N THR A 288 9.31 -22.54 -0.38
CA THR A 288 10.33 -23.11 -1.25
C THR A 288 10.84 -22.07 -2.24
N PHE A 289 12.07 -22.21 -2.75
CA PHE A 289 12.61 -21.28 -3.71
C PHE A 289 11.68 -21.07 -4.94
N PRO A 290 11.11 -22.10 -5.59
CA PRO A 290 10.18 -21.92 -6.69
C PRO A 290 8.92 -21.11 -6.31
N ASN A 291 8.30 -21.42 -5.16
CA ASN A 291 7.09 -20.74 -4.71
C ASN A 291 7.37 -19.26 -4.37
N VAL A 292 8.47 -18.99 -3.68
CA VAL A 292 8.90 -17.63 -3.36
C VAL A 292 9.23 -16.86 -4.63
N ALA A 293 9.98 -17.45 -5.58
CA ALA A 293 10.26 -16.80 -6.86
C ALA A 293 8.99 -16.53 -7.66
N LYS A 294 8.07 -17.49 -7.77
CA LYS A 294 6.78 -17.34 -8.46
C LYS A 294 5.96 -16.16 -7.92
N LYS A 295 6.00 -15.93 -6.61
CA LYS A 295 5.23 -14.89 -5.94
C LYS A 295 5.94 -13.55 -5.86
N SER A 296 7.28 -13.53 -5.71
CA SER A 296 8.06 -12.30 -5.58
C SER A 296 8.39 -11.64 -6.91
N LEU A 297 8.61 -12.40 -7.99
CA LEU A 297 8.93 -11.84 -9.31
C LEU A 297 7.86 -10.87 -9.82
N PRO A 298 6.54 -11.18 -9.77
CA PRO A 298 5.50 -10.21 -10.11
C PRO A 298 5.58 -8.94 -9.27
N ILE A 299 5.87 -9.06 -7.96
CA ILE A 299 6.01 -7.90 -7.08
C ILE A 299 7.17 -7.02 -7.52
N PHE A 300 8.34 -7.60 -7.84
CA PHE A 300 9.50 -6.83 -8.32
C PHE A 300 9.25 -6.17 -9.69
N THR A 301 8.58 -6.84 -10.61
CA THR A 301 8.23 -6.24 -11.91
C THR A 301 7.23 -5.11 -11.76
N ASP A 302 6.32 -5.20 -10.80
CA ASP A 302 5.33 -4.17 -10.54
C ASP A 302 5.88 -2.89 -9.89
N LEU A 303 7.07 -2.96 -9.29
CA LEU A 303 7.74 -1.76 -8.80
C LEU A 303 8.03 -0.74 -9.91
N PHE A 304 8.10 -1.20 -11.15
CA PHE A 304 8.42 -0.34 -12.28
C PHE A 304 7.20 -0.23 -13.20
N ILE A 305 6.71 0.99 -13.45
CA ILE A 305 5.54 1.23 -14.29
C ILE A 305 5.73 0.67 -15.71
N THR A 306 6.96 0.58 -16.18
CA THR A 306 7.34 -0.01 -17.48
C THR A 306 7.17 -1.52 -17.55
N SER A 307 7.06 -2.19 -16.42
CA SER A 307 6.86 -3.64 -16.31
C SER A 307 5.67 -4.01 -15.44
N ASN A 308 4.85 -3.04 -15.07
CA ASN A 308 3.66 -3.31 -14.27
C ASN A 308 2.73 -4.28 -15.00
N ASN A 309 2.30 -5.31 -14.28
CA ASN A 309 1.39 -6.35 -14.76
C ASN A 309 1.94 -7.32 -15.83
N ILE A 310 3.22 -7.24 -16.22
CA ILE A 310 3.81 -8.12 -17.23
C ILE A 310 3.78 -9.60 -16.82
N LEU A 311 4.09 -9.91 -15.56
CA LEU A 311 4.12 -11.27 -15.04
C LEU A 311 2.81 -11.73 -14.39
N SER A 312 1.71 -11.02 -14.59
CA SER A 312 0.37 -11.49 -14.17
C SER A 312 -0.09 -12.71 -14.98
N ASN A 313 0.40 -12.86 -16.21
CA ASN A 313 0.21 -14.03 -17.06
C ASN A 313 1.45 -14.93 -16.99
N THR A 314 1.24 -16.24 -16.96
CA THR A 314 2.32 -17.22 -16.94
C THR A 314 3.26 -17.07 -18.12
N VAL A 315 4.52 -16.72 -17.86
CA VAL A 315 5.59 -16.78 -18.85
C VAL A 315 6.15 -18.19 -18.86
N GLY A 316 6.02 -18.91 -19.95
CA GLY A 316 6.63 -20.24 -20.09
C GLY A 316 8.16 -20.15 -19.98
N LYS A 317 8.81 -21.19 -19.42
CA LYS A 317 10.29 -21.22 -19.27
C LYS A 317 11.04 -20.91 -20.57
N LYS A 318 10.57 -21.43 -21.71
CA LYS A 318 11.16 -21.16 -23.04
C LYS A 318 11.10 -19.67 -23.40
N ASN A 319 9.96 -19.03 -23.20
CA ASN A 319 9.77 -17.60 -23.47
C ASN A 319 10.63 -16.72 -22.57
N LEU A 320 10.76 -17.07 -21.27
CA LEU A 320 11.61 -16.33 -20.34
C LEU A 320 13.10 -16.42 -20.75
N ILE A 321 13.58 -17.62 -21.08
CA ILE A 321 14.96 -17.82 -21.54
C ILE A 321 15.21 -17.03 -22.82
N LEU A 322 14.30 -17.09 -23.79
CA LEU A 322 14.37 -16.33 -25.04
C LEU A 322 14.47 -14.82 -24.77
N ALA A 323 13.58 -14.27 -23.93
CA ALA A 323 13.59 -12.85 -23.59
C ALA A 323 14.90 -12.43 -22.90
N ILE A 324 15.45 -13.24 -22.00
CA ILE A 324 16.73 -12.99 -21.34
C ILE A 324 17.88 -12.98 -22.36
N LEU A 325 17.96 -13.99 -23.24
CA LEU A 325 19.02 -14.08 -24.25
C LEU A 325 18.98 -12.88 -25.20
N ILE A 326 17.79 -12.55 -25.73
CA ILE A 326 17.62 -11.40 -26.62
C ILE A 326 17.99 -10.09 -25.90
N SER A 327 17.61 -9.95 -24.63
CA SER A 327 17.97 -8.78 -23.82
C SER A 327 19.49 -8.63 -23.69
N ILE A 328 20.20 -9.72 -23.36
CA ILE A 328 21.67 -9.71 -23.23
C ILE A 328 22.32 -9.33 -24.57
N LEU A 329 21.88 -9.94 -25.68
CA LEU A 329 22.39 -9.64 -27.01
C LEU A 329 22.09 -8.20 -27.44
N SER A 330 20.90 -7.70 -27.13
CA SER A 330 20.51 -6.30 -27.42
C SER A 330 21.38 -5.31 -26.64
N VAL A 331 21.61 -5.56 -25.35
CA VAL A 331 22.49 -4.76 -24.51
C VAL A 331 23.92 -4.76 -25.02
N PHE A 332 24.45 -5.93 -25.37
CA PHE A 332 25.80 -6.04 -25.95
C PHE A 332 25.91 -5.27 -27.25
N SER A 333 24.92 -5.39 -28.14
CA SER A 333 24.90 -4.69 -29.43
C SER A 333 24.81 -3.16 -29.25
N LEU A 334 24.00 -2.68 -28.28
CA LEU A 334 23.96 -1.27 -27.94
C LEU A 334 25.29 -0.76 -27.39
N TYR A 335 25.94 -1.52 -26.52
CA TYR A 335 27.28 -1.17 -26.02
C TYR A 335 28.30 -1.05 -27.18
N LYS A 336 28.27 -1.99 -28.13
CA LYS A 336 29.11 -1.91 -29.34
C LYS A 336 28.81 -0.69 -30.19
N TYR A 337 27.49 -0.39 -30.43
CA TYR A 337 27.08 0.83 -31.13
C TYR A 337 27.63 2.09 -30.47
N GLN A 338 27.52 2.20 -29.17
CA GLN A 338 28.03 3.37 -28.43
C GLN A 338 29.53 3.55 -28.60
N LYS A 339 30.28 2.43 -28.62
CA LYS A 339 31.75 2.45 -28.77
C LYS A 339 32.20 2.74 -30.20
N THR A 340 31.57 2.14 -31.20
CA THR A 340 32.00 2.17 -32.60
C THR A 340 31.27 3.18 -33.47
N ARG A 341 30.06 3.61 -33.05
CA ARG A 341 29.11 4.46 -33.79
C ARG A 341 28.69 3.88 -35.15
N GLN A 342 28.88 2.58 -35.36
CA GLN A 342 28.50 1.89 -36.60
C GLN A 342 27.02 1.52 -36.58
N ASN A 343 26.26 1.97 -37.58
CA ASN A 343 24.82 1.69 -37.71
C ASN A 343 24.51 0.19 -37.85
N LEU A 344 25.49 -0.63 -38.24
CA LEU A 344 25.37 -2.09 -38.26
C LEU A 344 24.82 -2.64 -36.94
N TRP A 345 25.29 -2.13 -35.79
CA TRP A 345 24.85 -2.60 -34.49
C TRP A 345 23.40 -2.25 -34.17
N ILE A 346 22.87 -1.15 -34.73
CA ILE A 346 21.43 -0.85 -34.67
C ILE A 346 20.64 -1.88 -35.47
N GLY A 347 21.09 -2.21 -36.70
CA GLY A 347 20.49 -3.26 -37.49
C GLY A 347 20.49 -4.62 -36.78
N VAL A 348 21.58 -4.95 -36.08
CA VAL A 348 21.67 -6.16 -35.25
C VAL A 348 20.64 -6.14 -34.12
N VAL A 349 20.51 -5.03 -33.35
CA VAL A 349 19.49 -4.91 -32.30
C VAL A 349 18.08 -5.14 -32.86
N LEU A 350 17.75 -4.47 -33.97
CA LEU A 350 16.44 -4.60 -34.60
C LEU A 350 16.19 -6.03 -35.09
N GLY A 351 17.18 -6.64 -35.77
CA GLY A 351 17.08 -8.00 -36.27
C GLY A 351 16.90 -9.05 -35.17
N ILE A 352 17.68 -8.96 -34.08
CA ILE A 352 17.57 -9.90 -32.96
C ILE A 352 16.22 -9.74 -32.27
N ASN A 353 15.76 -8.50 -32.05
CA ASN A 353 14.48 -8.25 -31.43
C ASN A 353 13.31 -8.72 -32.33
N GLY A 354 13.39 -8.52 -33.65
CA GLY A 354 12.43 -9.05 -34.63
C GLY A 354 12.37 -10.58 -34.58
N LEU A 355 13.52 -11.24 -34.60
CA LEU A 355 13.60 -12.70 -34.46
C LEU A 355 13.00 -13.19 -33.14
N GLY A 356 13.34 -12.56 -32.02
CA GLY A 356 12.78 -12.89 -30.72
C GLY A 356 11.27 -12.71 -30.67
N PHE A 357 10.75 -11.65 -31.28
CA PHE A 357 9.31 -11.41 -31.41
C PHE A 357 8.60 -12.51 -32.20
N LEU A 358 9.19 -13.00 -33.29
CA LEU A 358 8.63 -14.11 -34.08
C LEU A 358 8.65 -15.42 -33.28
N LEU A 359 9.72 -15.72 -32.59
CA LEU A 359 9.91 -16.97 -31.83
C LEU A 359 9.13 -17.02 -30.53
N TYR A 360 8.71 -15.89 -29.96
CA TYR A 360 7.94 -15.85 -28.73
C TYR A 360 6.54 -16.43 -28.92
N SER A 361 6.18 -17.47 -28.17
CA SER A 361 5.02 -18.31 -28.45
C SER A 361 3.69 -17.83 -27.86
N THR A 362 3.71 -16.84 -26.96
CA THR A 362 2.51 -16.31 -26.29
C THR A 362 2.33 -14.81 -26.55
N ALA A 363 1.73 -14.07 -25.65
CA ALA A 363 1.47 -12.64 -25.80
C ALA A 363 2.71 -11.85 -26.29
N LYS A 364 2.79 -11.56 -27.57
CA LYS A 364 3.91 -10.87 -28.25
C LYS A 364 4.28 -9.56 -27.56
N PHE A 365 3.28 -8.90 -26.99
CA PHE A 365 3.45 -7.65 -26.29
C PHE A 365 4.27 -7.81 -25.00
N GLN A 366 4.05 -8.88 -24.24
CA GLN A 366 4.84 -9.22 -23.04
C GLN A 366 6.34 -9.33 -23.37
N TYR A 367 6.68 -9.90 -24.54
CA TYR A 367 8.06 -9.96 -25.00
C TYR A 367 8.67 -8.56 -25.18
N LEU A 368 7.97 -7.66 -25.87
CA LEU A 368 8.45 -6.30 -26.12
C LEU A 368 8.70 -5.55 -24.81
N GLU A 369 7.81 -5.69 -23.83
CA GLU A 369 7.95 -5.06 -22.51
C GLU A 369 9.14 -5.63 -21.74
N LEU A 370 9.32 -6.95 -21.72
CA LEU A 370 10.46 -7.58 -21.03
C LEU A 370 11.79 -7.08 -21.57
N VAL A 371 11.93 -7.01 -22.90
CA VAL A 371 13.16 -6.52 -23.54
C VAL A 371 13.32 -5.02 -23.30
N ASN A 372 12.25 -4.24 -23.39
CA ASN A 372 12.27 -2.79 -23.14
C ASN A 372 12.71 -2.45 -21.72
N CYS A 373 12.27 -3.19 -20.72
CA CYS A 373 12.70 -3.02 -19.34
C CYS A 373 14.21 -3.24 -19.17
N CYS A 374 14.76 -4.27 -19.83
CA CYS A 374 16.21 -4.52 -19.81
C CYS A 374 16.99 -3.38 -20.49
N LEU A 375 16.49 -2.84 -21.61
CA LEU A 375 17.08 -1.70 -22.27
C LEU A 375 17.05 -0.43 -21.41
N LEU A 376 15.90 -0.15 -20.77
CA LEU A 376 15.78 0.98 -19.84
C LEU A 376 16.71 0.85 -18.63
N PHE A 377 16.88 -0.35 -18.10
CA PHE A 377 17.87 -0.59 -17.05
C PHE A 377 19.30 -0.26 -17.52
N CYS A 378 19.65 -0.60 -18.77
CA CYS A 378 20.95 -0.24 -19.34
C CYS A 378 21.13 1.27 -19.47
N PHE A 379 20.08 2.01 -19.87
CA PHE A 379 20.14 3.47 -19.91
C PHE A 379 20.28 4.08 -18.52
N PHE A 380 19.66 3.49 -17.51
CA PHE A 380 19.88 3.91 -16.13
C PHE A 380 21.34 3.67 -15.69
N MET A 381 21.91 2.51 -16.03
CA MET A 381 23.31 2.20 -15.74
C MET A 381 24.28 3.12 -16.50
N GLU A 382 23.94 3.52 -17.73
CA GLU A 382 24.70 4.50 -18.50
C GLU A 382 24.66 5.88 -17.86
N TYR A 383 23.45 6.36 -17.51
CA TYR A 383 23.27 7.59 -16.73
C TYR A 383 24.16 7.58 -15.47
N TRP A 384 24.19 6.44 -14.78
CA TRP A 384 25.01 6.29 -13.58
C TRP A 384 26.51 6.42 -13.86
N LYS A 385 27.02 5.75 -14.90
CA LYS A 385 28.44 5.83 -15.30
C LYS A 385 28.85 7.24 -15.71
N GLU A 386 27.98 7.98 -16.36
CA GLU A 386 28.22 9.34 -16.82
C GLU A 386 28.09 10.39 -15.73
N THR A 387 27.46 10.05 -14.62
CA THR A 387 27.36 10.94 -13.48
C THR A 387 28.74 11.18 -12.88
N THR A 388 29.32 12.36 -13.16
CA THR A 388 30.65 12.77 -12.65
C THR A 388 30.57 13.28 -11.22
N ASP A 389 29.46 13.87 -10.80
CA ASP A 389 29.25 14.34 -9.44
C ASP A 389 29.19 13.16 -8.46
N LYS A 390 30.19 13.10 -7.57
CA LYS A 390 30.31 12.06 -6.53
C LYS A 390 29.08 11.97 -5.64
N ARG A 391 28.46 13.11 -5.32
CA ARG A 391 27.25 13.14 -4.49
C ARG A 391 26.06 12.54 -5.23
N GLN A 392 25.86 12.93 -6.49
CA GLN A 392 24.78 12.39 -7.31
C GLN A 392 24.92 10.88 -7.51
N ARG A 393 26.16 10.39 -7.66
CA ARG A 393 26.44 8.95 -7.77
C ARG A 393 26.05 8.19 -6.50
N LYS A 394 26.30 8.76 -5.31
CA LYS A 394 25.82 8.18 -4.03
C LYS A 394 24.30 8.17 -3.95
N ILE A 395 23.63 9.25 -4.39
CA ILE A 395 22.16 9.33 -4.42
C ILE A 395 21.58 8.26 -5.37
N ASN A 396 22.21 8.02 -6.52
CA ASN A 396 21.77 6.97 -7.45
C ASN A 396 21.84 5.57 -6.80
N TRP A 397 22.91 5.26 -6.04
CA TRP A 397 22.98 4.04 -5.23
C TRP A 397 21.88 3.98 -4.18
N PHE A 398 21.61 5.09 -3.54
CA PHE A 398 20.57 5.18 -2.53
C PHE A 398 19.18 4.91 -3.11
N LEU A 399 18.87 5.41 -4.31
CA LEU A 399 17.63 5.08 -5.00
C LEU A 399 17.48 3.57 -5.24
N VAL A 400 18.56 2.89 -5.66
CA VAL A 400 18.51 1.43 -5.86
C VAL A 400 18.27 0.71 -4.54
N ILE A 401 18.97 1.08 -3.47
CA ILE A 401 18.75 0.50 -2.14
C ILE A 401 17.29 0.67 -1.72
N LEU A 402 16.74 1.89 -1.83
CA LEU A 402 15.35 2.19 -1.46
C LEU A 402 14.32 1.50 -2.36
N ALA A 403 14.61 1.32 -3.63
CA ALA A 403 13.72 0.63 -4.57
C ALA A 403 13.62 -0.88 -4.30
N PHE A 404 14.67 -1.52 -3.81
CA PHE A 404 14.69 -2.97 -3.67
C PHE A 404 14.64 -3.46 -2.22
N LEU A 405 15.25 -2.75 -1.27
CA LEU A 405 15.41 -3.25 0.11
C LEU A 405 14.08 -3.55 0.82
N PRO A 406 13.01 -2.72 0.73
CA PRO A 406 11.75 -3.04 1.38
C PRO A 406 11.15 -4.36 0.88
N THR A 407 11.19 -4.60 -0.43
CA THR A 407 10.68 -5.85 -1.04
C THR A 407 11.57 -7.04 -0.74
N LEU A 408 12.90 -6.88 -0.76
CA LEU A 408 13.86 -7.93 -0.36
C LEU A 408 13.66 -8.33 1.10
N PHE A 409 13.38 -7.39 1.98
CA PHE A 409 13.04 -7.68 3.37
C PHE A 409 11.84 -8.65 3.49
N LEU A 410 10.79 -8.45 2.70
CA LEU A 410 9.63 -9.34 2.67
C LEU A 410 10.01 -10.76 2.22
N VAL A 411 10.88 -10.88 1.22
CA VAL A 411 11.38 -12.17 0.74
C VAL A 411 12.15 -12.90 1.85
N VAL A 412 13.04 -12.20 2.56
CA VAL A 412 13.79 -12.78 3.69
C VAL A 412 12.83 -13.24 4.80
N MET A 413 11.82 -12.42 5.13
CA MET A 413 10.82 -12.78 6.15
C MET A 413 9.97 -13.97 5.74
N THR A 414 9.69 -14.12 4.44
CA THR A 414 8.98 -15.28 3.89
C THR A 414 9.74 -16.59 4.13
N PHE A 415 11.03 -16.62 3.84
CA PHE A 415 11.87 -17.78 4.13
C PHE A 415 11.97 -18.06 5.64
N LYS A 416 12.10 -17.01 6.46
CA LYS A 416 12.12 -17.13 7.92
C LYS A 416 10.83 -17.75 8.47
N ASN A 417 9.66 -17.33 7.95
CA ASN A 417 8.35 -17.79 8.43
C ASN A 417 7.91 -19.12 7.81
N GLY A 418 8.57 -19.60 6.75
CA GLY A 418 8.29 -20.86 6.08
C GLY A 418 7.04 -20.88 5.20
N HIS A 419 6.39 -19.73 4.95
CA HIS A 419 5.19 -19.61 4.12
C HIS A 419 5.17 -18.30 3.31
N THR A 420 4.38 -18.26 2.22
CA THR A 420 4.36 -17.12 1.27
C THR A 420 3.29 -16.07 1.56
N PHE A 421 2.50 -16.17 2.61
CA PHE A 421 1.37 -15.27 2.90
C PHE A 421 1.75 -13.79 2.95
N GLY A 422 2.91 -13.46 3.54
CA GLY A 422 3.38 -12.07 3.69
C GLY A 422 3.90 -11.40 2.41
N LEU A 423 4.06 -12.15 1.29
CA LEU A 423 4.47 -11.60 0.00
C LEU A 423 3.27 -10.96 -0.72
N SER A 424 3.13 -9.65 -0.57
CA SER A 424 2.03 -8.88 -1.14
C SER A 424 2.53 -7.53 -1.65
N GLN A 425 1.96 -7.04 -2.77
CA GLN A 425 2.30 -5.73 -3.34
C GLN A 425 2.13 -4.59 -2.34
N ARG A 426 1.10 -4.63 -1.48
CA ARG A 426 0.81 -3.57 -0.51
C ARG A 426 1.99 -3.23 0.39
N TYR A 427 2.78 -4.21 0.75
CA TYR A 427 3.93 -4.03 1.64
C TYR A 427 5.20 -3.55 0.91
N SER A 428 5.22 -3.61 -0.43
CA SER A 428 6.30 -3.08 -1.27
C SER A 428 6.13 -1.59 -1.59
N GLY A 429 5.06 -0.94 -1.13
CA GLY A 429 4.72 0.44 -1.45
C GLY A 429 5.79 1.46 -1.12
N PHE A 430 6.63 1.18 -0.13
CA PHE A 430 7.76 2.03 0.24
C PHE A 430 8.86 2.13 -0.84
N SER A 431 8.89 1.21 -1.81
CA SER A 431 9.85 1.18 -2.92
C SER A 431 9.44 2.04 -4.11
N PHE A 432 8.15 2.21 -4.36
CA PHE A 432 7.61 2.81 -5.59
C PHE A 432 8.07 4.24 -5.89
N PRO A 433 8.17 5.19 -4.94
CA PRO A 433 8.65 6.54 -5.27
C PRO A 433 10.04 6.54 -5.91
N TYR A 434 10.89 5.62 -5.48
CA TYR A 434 12.29 5.52 -5.92
C TYR A 434 12.43 4.79 -7.25
N SER A 435 11.65 3.74 -7.48
CA SER A 435 11.60 3.06 -8.78
C SER A 435 11.05 3.96 -9.88
N ILE A 436 10.07 4.83 -9.58
CA ILE A 436 9.56 5.85 -10.50
C ILE A 436 10.68 6.84 -10.89
N ILE A 437 11.51 7.28 -9.93
CA ILE A 437 12.66 8.15 -10.25
C ILE A 437 13.65 7.41 -11.15
N ILE A 438 13.96 6.14 -10.88
CA ILE A 438 14.87 5.32 -11.71
C ILE A 438 14.35 5.21 -13.14
N VAL A 439 13.07 4.89 -13.35
CA VAL A 439 12.44 4.83 -14.68
C VAL A 439 12.51 6.19 -15.37
N SER A 440 12.20 7.26 -14.65
CA SER A 440 12.23 8.61 -15.21
C SER A 440 13.64 9.03 -15.65
N LEU A 441 14.68 8.67 -14.89
CA LEU A 441 16.08 8.88 -15.25
C LEU A 441 16.44 8.09 -16.51
N ALA A 442 16.05 6.82 -16.59
CA ALA A 442 16.29 5.97 -17.75
C ALA A 442 15.63 6.52 -19.02
N LEU A 443 14.36 6.90 -18.93
CA LEU A 443 13.61 7.48 -20.06
C LEU A 443 14.21 8.79 -20.57
N LEU A 444 14.69 9.66 -19.69
CA LEU A 444 15.33 10.91 -20.09
C LEU A 444 16.71 10.68 -20.72
N GLN A 445 17.43 9.63 -20.31
CA GLN A 445 18.73 9.28 -20.87
C GLN A 445 18.62 8.80 -22.32
N THR A 446 17.54 8.13 -22.70
CA THR A 446 17.32 7.68 -24.07
C THR A 446 17.36 8.86 -25.06
N ASN A 447 16.82 10.02 -24.69
CA ASN A 447 16.72 11.21 -25.53
C ASN A 447 18.10 11.80 -25.91
N VAL A 448 19.14 11.46 -25.19
CA VAL A 448 20.48 12.08 -25.37
C VAL A 448 21.36 11.28 -26.32
N LYS A 449 21.31 9.93 -26.30
CA LYS A 449 22.39 9.12 -26.90
C LYS A 449 21.97 8.13 -27.98
N ALA A 450 20.74 7.68 -28.01
CA ALA A 450 20.32 6.60 -28.89
C ALA A 450 19.09 6.98 -29.74
N LYS A 451 19.16 8.11 -30.45
CA LYS A 451 18.00 8.67 -31.21
C LYS A 451 17.17 7.64 -32.00
N PRO A 452 17.74 6.70 -32.79
CA PRO A 452 16.92 5.74 -33.52
C PRO A 452 16.20 4.74 -32.60
N ILE A 453 16.89 4.27 -31.56
CA ILE A 453 16.34 3.30 -30.59
C ILE A 453 15.34 3.99 -29.65
N ASN A 454 15.54 5.28 -29.42
CA ASN A 454 14.68 6.09 -28.59
C ASN A 454 13.21 6.06 -29.04
N TYR A 455 12.95 6.19 -30.34
CA TYR A 455 11.57 6.13 -30.86
C TYR A 455 10.92 4.76 -30.59
N ILE A 456 11.69 3.67 -30.68
CA ILE A 456 11.17 2.32 -30.40
C ILE A 456 10.85 2.18 -28.90
N ILE A 457 11.77 2.61 -28.02
CA ILE A 457 11.57 2.53 -26.58
C ILE A 457 10.36 3.37 -26.15
N TRP A 458 10.23 4.60 -26.65
CA TRP A 458 9.07 5.43 -26.38
C TRP A 458 7.78 4.86 -26.96
N GLY A 459 7.83 4.27 -28.17
CA GLY A 459 6.68 3.59 -28.78
C GLY A 459 6.21 2.40 -27.93
N VAL A 460 7.12 1.52 -27.50
CA VAL A 460 6.80 0.41 -26.59
C VAL A 460 6.29 0.93 -25.25
N PHE A 461 6.91 1.97 -24.71
CA PHE A 461 6.45 2.59 -23.47
C PHE A 461 5.03 3.19 -23.58
N LEU A 462 4.69 3.83 -24.70
CA LEU A 462 3.32 4.32 -24.94
C LEU A 462 2.30 3.17 -25.01
N ILE A 463 2.66 2.04 -25.61
CA ILE A 463 1.82 0.84 -25.59
C ILE A 463 1.68 0.33 -24.15
N GLN A 464 2.74 0.32 -23.35
CA GLN A 464 2.67 -0.04 -21.93
C GLN A 464 1.73 0.91 -21.15
N LEU A 465 1.75 2.19 -21.43
CA LEU A 465 0.81 3.15 -20.82
C LEU A 465 -0.66 2.81 -21.16
N PHE A 466 -0.93 2.28 -22.33
CA PHE A 466 -2.26 1.76 -22.67
C PHE A 466 -2.65 0.59 -21.74
N PHE A 467 -1.76 -0.39 -21.51
CA PHE A 467 -2.04 -1.49 -20.56
C PHE A 467 -2.12 -1.01 -19.11
N VAL A 468 -1.32 -0.04 -18.72
CA VAL A 468 -1.45 0.64 -17.43
C VAL A 468 -2.84 1.28 -17.28
N SER A 469 -3.34 1.94 -18.34
CA SER A 469 -4.69 2.54 -18.32
C SER A 469 -5.79 1.48 -18.17
N MET A 470 -5.63 0.31 -18.77
CA MET A 470 -6.53 -0.83 -18.58
C MET A 470 -6.48 -1.35 -17.12
N THR A 471 -5.28 -1.45 -16.55
CA THR A 471 -5.11 -1.82 -15.14
C THR A 471 -5.77 -0.78 -14.21
N ILE A 472 -5.61 0.51 -14.49
CA ILE A 472 -6.30 1.59 -13.75
C ILE A 472 -7.82 1.40 -13.84
N LYS A 473 -8.35 1.12 -15.02
CA LYS A 473 -9.79 0.85 -15.22
C LYS A 473 -10.27 -0.29 -14.33
N THR A 474 -9.55 -1.43 -14.28
CA THR A 474 -9.93 -2.56 -13.41
C THR A 474 -9.82 -2.21 -11.93
N VAL A 475 -8.83 -1.39 -11.53
CA VAL A 475 -8.72 -0.86 -10.16
C VAL A 475 -9.94 0.00 -9.80
N LEU A 476 -10.29 0.96 -10.66
CA LEU A 476 -11.40 1.90 -10.43
C LEU A 476 -12.78 1.23 -10.46
N ASN A 477 -12.89 0.06 -11.09
CA ASN A 477 -14.10 -0.76 -11.08
C ASN A 477 -14.14 -1.81 -9.97
N ASP A 478 -13.12 -1.85 -9.09
CA ASP A 478 -12.96 -2.85 -8.03
C ASP A 478 -12.84 -4.31 -8.56
N GLU A 479 -12.34 -4.48 -9.79
CA GLU A 479 -12.19 -5.77 -10.48
C GLU A 479 -10.74 -6.28 -10.49
N SER A 480 -9.79 -5.50 -9.93
CA SER A 480 -8.38 -5.86 -9.94
C SER A 480 -8.06 -6.87 -8.84
N PHE A 481 -7.83 -8.12 -9.23
CA PHE A 481 -7.38 -9.17 -8.32
C PHE A 481 -6.09 -8.81 -7.53
N LYS A 482 -5.23 -8.01 -8.14
CA LYS A 482 -3.91 -7.68 -7.61
C LYS A 482 -3.91 -6.59 -6.55
N TYR A 483 -4.76 -5.57 -6.74
CA TYR A 483 -4.76 -4.37 -5.91
C TYR A 483 -6.00 -4.24 -5.04
N ASN A 484 -7.04 -5.02 -5.31
CA ASN A 484 -8.29 -5.00 -4.58
C ASN A 484 -8.35 -6.16 -3.58
N TYR A 485 -9.26 -6.08 -2.64
CA TYR A 485 -9.39 -7.09 -1.59
C TYR A 485 -9.93 -8.44 -2.10
N ARG A 486 -10.74 -8.40 -3.17
CA ARG A 486 -11.36 -9.58 -3.78
C ARG A 486 -11.21 -9.58 -5.30
N ASP A 487 -11.43 -10.73 -5.91
CA ASP A 487 -11.49 -10.96 -7.36
C ASP A 487 -12.81 -10.48 -8.00
N LYS A 488 -13.80 -10.08 -7.18
CA LYS A 488 -15.09 -9.55 -7.63
C LYS A 488 -15.30 -8.15 -7.08
N ALA A 489 -15.90 -7.29 -7.90
CA ALA A 489 -16.29 -5.96 -7.49
C ALA A 489 -17.21 -6.02 -6.27
N ARG A 490 -16.93 -5.19 -5.27
CA ARG A 490 -17.77 -5.06 -4.09
C ARG A 490 -19.05 -4.30 -4.45
N VAL A 491 -20.13 -4.67 -3.80
CA VAL A 491 -21.37 -3.92 -3.87
C VAL A 491 -21.31 -2.65 -3.01
N GLU A 492 -22.30 -1.78 -3.12
CA GLU A 492 -22.43 -0.61 -2.26
C GLU A 492 -22.52 -1.00 -0.78
N ASN A 493 -22.06 -0.14 0.12
CA ASN A 493 -22.10 -0.38 1.56
C ASN A 493 -23.56 -0.45 2.06
N PRO A 494 -24.02 -1.60 2.59
CA PRO A 494 -25.42 -1.76 2.99
C PRO A 494 -25.73 -1.09 4.34
N TYR A 495 -24.74 -0.89 5.20
CA TYR A 495 -24.98 -0.48 6.58
C TYR A 495 -25.59 0.92 6.74
N PRO A 496 -25.22 1.94 5.91
CA PRO A 496 -25.94 3.21 5.90
C PRO A 496 -27.40 3.08 5.49
N LEU A 497 -27.71 2.21 4.51
CA LEU A 497 -29.07 1.96 4.03
C LEU A 497 -29.90 1.29 5.12
N ILE A 498 -29.34 0.26 5.77
CA ILE A 498 -29.98 -0.44 6.90
C ILE A 498 -30.27 0.55 8.03
N ALA A 499 -29.30 1.39 8.40
CA ALA A 499 -29.49 2.39 9.44
C ALA A 499 -30.63 3.38 9.09
N ASN A 500 -30.65 3.88 7.85
CA ASN A 500 -31.70 4.81 7.39
C ASN A 500 -33.08 4.18 7.41
N GLU A 501 -33.25 2.94 6.95
CA GLU A 501 -34.55 2.25 6.97
C GLU A 501 -35.00 1.98 8.39
N LEU A 502 -34.11 1.55 9.27
CA LEU A 502 -34.42 1.37 10.68
C LEU A 502 -34.85 2.68 11.35
N GLN A 503 -34.15 3.79 11.08
CA GLN A 503 -34.55 5.12 11.63
C GLN A 503 -35.94 5.57 11.20
N LYS A 504 -36.36 5.28 9.97
CA LYS A 504 -37.68 5.62 9.46
C LYS A 504 -38.80 4.78 10.09
N MET A 505 -38.51 3.50 10.38
CA MET A 505 -39.52 2.52 10.76
C MET A 505 -39.61 2.25 12.26
N TYR A 506 -38.54 2.56 13.02
CA TYR A 506 -38.46 2.29 14.46
C TYR A 506 -39.48 3.17 15.24
N GLN A 507 -40.20 2.53 16.16
CA GLN A 507 -41.03 3.20 17.14
C GLN A 507 -40.63 2.76 18.54
N THR A 508 -40.85 3.59 19.54
CA THR A 508 -40.54 3.27 20.93
C THR A 508 -41.22 1.97 21.37
N GLY A 509 -40.41 1.03 21.86
CA GLY A 509 -40.83 -0.32 22.25
C GLY A 509 -40.61 -1.39 21.18
N ASP A 510 -40.16 -1.02 19.98
CA ASP A 510 -39.63 -1.97 18.98
C ASP A 510 -38.24 -2.46 19.37
N THR A 511 -37.83 -3.58 18.77
CA THR A 511 -36.46 -4.13 18.98
C THR A 511 -35.82 -4.45 17.63
N ILE A 512 -34.59 -3.95 17.40
CA ILE A 512 -33.77 -4.30 16.24
C ILE A 512 -33.04 -5.59 16.55
N VAL A 513 -33.13 -6.57 15.67
CA VAL A 513 -32.52 -7.88 15.82
C VAL A 513 -31.45 -8.06 14.72
N TYR A 514 -30.20 -8.22 15.10
CA TYR A 514 -29.10 -8.46 14.18
C TYR A 514 -28.74 -9.92 14.07
N PRO A 515 -28.24 -10.37 12.90
CA PRO A 515 -27.69 -11.69 12.73
C PRO A 515 -26.32 -11.83 13.41
N SER A 516 -25.90 -13.07 13.61
CA SER A 516 -24.58 -13.42 14.15
C SER A 516 -23.81 -14.29 13.16
N TYR A 517 -23.06 -13.64 12.28
CA TYR A 517 -22.23 -14.31 11.27
C TYR A 517 -20.74 -14.24 11.67
N VAL A 518 -20.10 -15.40 11.79
CA VAL A 518 -18.66 -15.50 12.11
C VAL A 518 -17.92 -16.01 10.90
N LYS A 519 -16.92 -15.28 10.44
CA LYS A 519 -16.03 -15.71 9.34
C LYS A 519 -14.95 -16.64 9.86
N THR A 520 -14.66 -17.70 9.11
CA THR A 520 -13.69 -18.74 9.49
C THR A 520 -12.27 -18.22 9.69
N PHE A 521 -11.87 -17.14 9.00
CA PHE A 521 -10.51 -16.60 9.14
C PHE A 521 -10.22 -15.96 10.51
N TYR A 522 -11.22 -15.70 11.35
CA TYR A 522 -10.98 -15.27 12.73
C TYR A 522 -10.26 -16.33 13.57
N GLU A 523 -10.29 -17.59 13.17
CA GLU A 523 -9.57 -18.65 13.87
C GLU A 523 -8.05 -18.47 13.84
N ALA A 524 -7.53 -17.68 12.89
CA ALA A 524 -6.11 -17.34 12.80
C ALA A 524 -5.64 -16.35 13.88
N ASP A 525 -6.55 -15.70 14.61
CA ASP A 525 -6.24 -14.76 15.68
C ASP A 525 -6.32 -15.43 17.07
N ILE A 526 -5.35 -15.15 17.96
CA ILE A 526 -5.32 -15.73 19.30
C ILE A 526 -6.47 -15.26 20.20
N TYR A 527 -7.05 -14.08 19.95
CA TYR A 527 -8.17 -13.56 20.74
C TYR A 527 -9.53 -13.95 20.20
N THR A 528 -9.64 -14.24 18.91
CA THR A 528 -10.91 -14.57 18.26
C THR A 528 -11.25 -16.05 18.28
N LYS A 529 -10.32 -16.89 18.76
CA LYS A 529 -10.43 -18.37 18.77
C LYS A 529 -11.71 -18.94 19.40
N ASN A 530 -12.37 -18.18 20.26
CA ASN A 530 -13.57 -18.60 20.99
C ASN A 530 -14.79 -17.72 20.71
N ILE A 531 -14.85 -16.98 19.62
CA ILE A 531 -16.03 -16.19 19.27
C ILE A 531 -17.19 -17.14 18.98
N LYS A 532 -18.19 -17.10 19.84
CA LYS A 532 -19.42 -17.90 19.68
C LYS A 532 -20.50 -17.14 18.93
N LYS A 533 -20.44 -15.79 18.95
CA LYS A 533 -21.34 -14.91 18.21
C LYS A 533 -20.59 -13.67 17.75
N SER A 534 -21.00 -13.14 16.60
CA SER A 534 -20.45 -11.91 16.05
C SER A 534 -21.42 -10.75 16.31
N VAL A 535 -20.88 -9.61 16.66
CA VAL A 535 -21.62 -8.34 16.77
C VAL A 535 -21.26 -7.36 15.66
N LEU A 536 -20.53 -7.80 14.65
CA LEU A 536 -19.96 -6.93 13.60
C LEU A 536 -21.02 -6.18 12.82
N ASP A 537 -22.10 -6.86 12.40
CA ASP A 537 -23.18 -6.20 11.64
C ASP A 537 -23.87 -5.11 12.49
N ALA A 538 -24.09 -5.38 13.77
CA ALA A 538 -24.59 -4.39 14.69
C ALA A 538 -23.62 -3.21 14.87
N GLN A 539 -22.32 -3.47 15.03
CA GLN A 539 -21.31 -2.42 15.14
C GLN A 539 -21.30 -1.53 13.89
N TYR A 540 -21.36 -2.11 12.70
CA TYR A 540 -21.34 -1.35 11.44
C TYR A 540 -22.60 -0.52 11.23
N VAL A 541 -23.78 -1.02 11.58
CA VAL A 541 -25.03 -0.22 11.52
C VAL A 541 -24.99 0.93 12.53
N ASN A 542 -24.49 0.67 13.74
CA ASN A 542 -24.41 1.70 14.79
C ASN A 542 -23.46 2.87 14.45
N LEU A 543 -22.50 2.68 13.52
CA LEU A 543 -21.69 3.78 13.00
C LEU A 543 -22.54 4.88 12.32
N TYR A 544 -23.71 4.53 11.81
CA TYR A 544 -24.60 5.44 11.05
C TYR A 544 -25.88 5.85 11.81
N PHE A 545 -26.05 5.39 13.05
CA PHE A 545 -27.12 5.88 13.90
C PHE A 545 -26.75 7.21 14.59
N PRO A 546 -27.78 8.02 14.98
CA PRO A 546 -27.55 9.14 15.88
C PRO A 546 -26.87 8.66 17.17
N LYS A 547 -25.90 9.44 17.65
CA LYS A 547 -25.05 9.04 18.79
C LYS A 547 -25.81 8.89 20.11
N ASP A 548 -26.92 9.63 20.25
CA ASP A 548 -27.79 9.69 21.42
C ASP A 548 -29.06 8.82 21.30
N ALA A 549 -29.20 8.08 20.20
CA ALA A 549 -30.40 7.25 19.98
C ALA A 549 -30.50 6.11 21.01
N GLU A 550 -31.72 5.84 21.45
CA GLU A 550 -32.05 4.81 22.43
C GLU A 550 -32.80 3.63 21.79
N TYR A 551 -32.47 3.30 20.54
CA TYR A 551 -33.05 2.13 19.86
C TYR A 551 -32.60 0.85 20.57
N ILE A 552 -33.57 0.02 21.00
CA ILE A 552 -33.29 -1.26 21.63
C ILE A 552 -32.80 -2.25 20.58
N GLN A 553 -31.67 -2.85 20.79
CA GLN A 553 -31.00 -3.75 19.85
C GLN A 553 -30.60 -5.05 20.53
N THR A 554 -30.64 -6.17 19.79
CA THR A 554 -30.22 -7.48 20.27
C THR A 554 -29.59 -8.29 19.14
N ILE A 555 -28.91 -9.39 19.51
CA ILE A 555 -28.30 -10.34 18.56
C ILE A 555 -29.08 -11.65 18.61
N ASP A 556 -29.50 -12.18 17.46
CA ASP A 556 -30.00 -13.55 17.33
C ASP A 556 -28.88 -14.45 16.84
N GLU A 557 -28.42 -15.35 17.71
CA GLU A 557 -27.34 -16.30 17.40
C GLU A 557 -27.72 -17.37 16.36
N ARG A 558 -29.02 -17.55 16.10
CA ARG A 558 -29.55 -18.52 15.14
C ARG A 558 -29.72 -17.92 13.75
N GLU A 559 -29.84 -16.59 13.66
CA GLU A 559 -29.95 -15.87 12.40
C GLU A 559 -28.55 -15.52 11.87
N GLN A 560 -28.31 -15.78 10.61
CA GLN A 560 -26.99 -15.53 10.01
C GLN A 560 -26.97 -14.34 9.05
N ASN A 561 -28.10 -13.94 8.47
CA ASN A 561 -28.12 -13.00 7.35
C ASN A 561 -29.07 -11.82 7.52
N LYS A 562 -30.18 -11.98 8.23
CA LYS A 562 -31.26 -11.01 8.20
C LYS A 562 -31.21 -10.03 9.35
N VAL A 563 -31.30 -8.75 9.03
CA VAL A 563 -31.60 -7.68 10.00
C VAL A 563 -33.10 -7.51 10.07
N ILE A 564 -33.67 -7.65 11.26
CA ILE A 564 -35.12 -7.70 11.50
C ILE A 564 -35.52 -6.62 12.49
N LEU A 565 -36.60 -5.88 12.18
CA LEU A 565 -37.27 -5.02 13.13
C LEU A 565 -38.46 -5.79 13.75
N LYS A 566 -38.38 -6.10 15.04
CA LYS A 566 -39.47 -6.70 15.80
C LYS A 566 -40.30 -5.58 16.42
N LYS A 567 -41.53 -5.43 15.96
CA LYS A 567 -42.51 -4.47 16.48
C LYS A 567 -42.99 -4.86 17.87
N ARG A 568 -43.46 -3.88 18.65
CA ARG A 568 -44.04 -4.10 19.98
C ARG A 568 -45.20 -5.11 19.97
N ASN A 569 -45.99 -5.17 18.89
CA ASN A 569 -47.09 -6.11 18.71
C ASN A 569 -46.61 -7.55 18.34
N GLY A 570 -45.31 -7.80 18.27
CA GLY A 570 -44.74 -9.09 17.90
C GLY A 570 -44.50 -9.31 16.39
N GLN A 571 -44.98 -8.40 15.53
CA GLN A 571 -44.72 -8.47 14.08
C GLN A 571 -43.24 -8.35 13.80
N LYS A 572 -42.72 -9.19 12.90
CA LYS A 572 -41.34 -9.16 12.42
C LYS A 572 -41.32 -8.59 11.02
N ILE A 573 -40.50 -7.55 10.81
CA ILE A 573 -40.30 -6.90 9.52
C ILE A 573 -38.81 -7.15 9.14
N GLU A 574 -38.58 -7.81 8.02
CA GLU A 574 -37.24 -7.96 7.45
C GLU A 574 -36.81 -6.61 6.86
N ILE A 575 -35.72 -6.05 7.37
CA ILE A 575 -35.15 -4.79 6.92
C ILE A 575 -34.16 -5.03 5.80
N PHE A 576 -33.27 -6.03 5.97
CA PHE A 576 -32.22 -6.31 4.99
C PHE A 576 -31.72 -7.75 5.12
N ASP A 577 -31.41 -8.38 3.98
CA ASP A 577 -30.72 -9.67 3.91
C ASP A 577 -29.28 -9.48 3.43
N LEU A 578 -28.31 -9.73 4.31
CA LEU A 578 -26.87 -9.58 4.04
C LEU A 578 -26.27 -10.68 3.14
N LYS A 579 -27.04 -11.72 2.82
CA LYS A 579 -26.71 -12.78 1.85
C LYS A 579 -25.29 -13.36 2.02
N GLY A 580 -25.00 -13.85 3.21
CA GLY A 580 -23.69 -14.40 3.54
C GLY A 580 -22.57 -13.37 3.41
N ASP A 581 -21.60 -13.64 2.54
CA ASP A 581 -20.44 -12.77 2.31
C ASP A 581 -20.66 -11.67 1.27
N LEU A 582 -21.81 -11.65 0.57
CA LEU A 582 -22.02 -10.70 -0.53
C LEU A 582 -21.83 -9.24 -0.08
N PHE A 583 -22.34 -8.90 1.09
CA PHE A 583 -22.28 -7.56 1.68
C PHE A 583 -21.26 -7.44 2.85
N ARG A 584 -20.58 -8.54 3.20
CA ARG A 584 -19.63 -8.61 4.32
C ARG A 584 -18.19 -8.84 3.87
N TYR A 585 -17.80 -8.17 2.81
CA TYR A 585 -16.43 -8.23 2.26
C TYR A 585 -15.42 -7.46 3.11
#